data_e2a9fa6ee6bd71ede34895cbdaca8263
#
_entry.id   e2a9fa6ee6bd71ede34895cbdaca8263
#
_cell.length_a   1.000
_cell.length_b   1.000
_cell.length_c   1.000
_cell.angle_alpha   90.00
_cell.angle_beta   90.00
_cell.angle_gamma   90.00
#
_symmetry.space_group_name_H-M   'P 1'
#
loop_
_entity.id
_entity.type
_entity.pdbx_description
1 polymer ?
#
loop_
_entity_poly.entity_id
_entity_poly.type
_entity_poly.pdbx_seq_one_letter_code
_entity_poly.pdbx_strand_id
1 'polypeptide(L)'
;MRWIVFISIMLVFTQPVSAALKKCVDDRGMFHYYDKVLPAECLDKATVEMNKLGVVIRKNEIDHNKVDPAAEKALKAQKEEEELRLKEEQRRDTVLLSTYTSEQEIELARERNIHPIKLNIIGIEKRLGIAQTQLDALQKQAEDAEKAGSPTLAAIKNDIQPAERDVLNLRRELAETQDRMKSIQSRFDADRKRFLELSAKK
;
A
#
# COMPACT_ATOMS: atom_id res chain seq x y z
N MET A 1 70.01 -19.66 20.24
CA MET A 1 68.84 -20.50 20.35
C MET A 1 68.24 -20.35 21.73
N ARG A 2 67.19 -19.51 21.88
CA ARG A 2 66.51 -19.36 23.18
C ARG A 2 65.03 -19.24 22.85
N TRP A 3 64.27 -20.32 23.14
CA TRP A 3 62.85 -20.39 23.06
C TRP A 3 62.26 -19.64 24.28
N ILE A 4 61.49 -18.60 24.02
CA ILE A 4 60.69 -17.88 25.00
C ILE A 4 59.26 -18.35 24.80
N VAL A 5 58.78 -19.17 25.73
CA VAL A 5 57.41 -19.64 25.82
C VAL A 5 56.59 -18.54 26.48
N PHE A 6 55.73 -17.84 25.73
CA PHE A 6 54.74 -16.92 26.28
C PHE A 6 53.55 -17.73 26.78
N ILE A 7 53.47 -17.92 28.08
CA ILE A 7 52.28 -18.41 28.78
C ILE A 7 51.33 -17.22 28.92
N SER A 8 50.31 -17.17 28.06
CA SER A 8 49.22 -16.19 28.13
C SER A 8 48.23 -16.66 29.19
N ILE A 9 48.28 -16.06 30.40
CA ILE A 9 47.32 -16.30 31.47
C ILE A 9 46.01 -15.60 31.08
N MET A 10 45.01 -16.40 30.61
CA MET A 10 43.67 -15.96 30.38
C MET A 10 42.97 -15.75 31.73
N LEU A 11 42.90 -14.49 32.19
CA LEU A 11 42.11 -14.12 33.37
C LEU A 11 40.62 -14.22 32.98
N VAL A 12 39.98 -15.31 33.36
CA VAL A 12 38.52 -15.46 33.27
C VAL A 12 37.90 -14.57 34.35
N PHE A 13 37.43 -13.41 33.95
CA PHE A 13 36.59 -12.54 34.78
C PHE A 13 35.24 -13.20 34.95
N THR A 14 35.05 -14.00 35.97
CA THR A 14 33.73 -14.48 36.41
C THR A 14 33.00 -13.32 37.06
N GLN A 15 32.15 -12.64 36.29
CA GLN A 15 31.23 -11.66 36.88
C GLN A 15 30.21 -12.40 37.74
N PRO A 16 29.97 -11.97 38.99
CA PRO A 16 28.90 -12.54 39.79
C PRO A 16 27.57 -12.15 39.18
N VAL A 17 26.87 -13.10 38.56
CA VAL A 17 25.48 -12.93 38.14
C VAL A 17 24.66 -12.75 39.42
N SER A 18 24.32 -11.49 39.70
CA SER A 18 23.38 -11.16 40.78
C SER A 18 21.97 -11.53 40.34
N ALA A 19 21.52 -12.72 40.63
CA ALA A 19 20.15 -13.11 40.40
C ALA A 19 19.26 -12.36 41.42
N ALA A 20 18.56 -11.31 40.94
CA ALA A 20 17.52 -10.64 41.70
C ALA A 20 16.24 -11.49 41.61
N LEU A 21 15.76 -11.97 42.75
CA LEU A 21 14.51 -12.73 42.82
C LEU A 21 13.31 -11.76 42.74
N LYS A 22 12.41 -11.99 41.83
CA LYS A 22 11.17 -11.20 41.67
C LYS A 22 10.00 -11.94 42.28
N LYS A 23 9.07 -11.20 42.88
CA LYS A 23 7.89 -11.72 43.54
C LYS A 23 6.67 -10.95 43.04
N CYS A 24 5.59 -11.65 42.78
CA CYS A 24 4.25 -11.04 42.56
C CYS A 24 3.22 -11.73 43.47
N VAL A 25 2.04 -11.15 43.57
CA VAL A 25 0.87 -11.72 44.24
C VAL A 25 -0.26 -11.86 43.24
N ASP A 26 -0.84 -13.05 43.12
CA ASP A 26 -1.97 -13.31 42.27
C ASP A 26 -3.31 -12.84 42.87
N ASP A 27 -4.43 -12.96 42.12
CA ASP A 27 -5.77 -12.56 42.57
C ASP A 27 -6.29 -13.40 43.77
N ARG A 28 -5.67 -14.55 44.04
CA ARG A 28 -5.98 -15.42 45.15
C ARG A 28 -5.13 -15.15 46.40
N GLY A 29 -4.23 -14.14 46.29
CA GLY A 29 -3.31 -13.78 47.36
C GLY A 29 -2.06 -14.66 47.46
N MET A 30 -1.81 -15.56 46.50
CA MET A 30 -0.65 -16.44 46.50
C MET A 30 0.59 -15.73 45.94
N PHE A 31 1.74 -16.06 46.55
CA PHE A 31 3.02 -15.48 46.15
C PHE A 31 3.72 -16.34 45.12
N HIS A 32 4.01 -15.73 43.95
CA HIS A 32 4.79 -16.34 42.89
C HIS A 32 6.19 -15.71 42.84
N TYR A 33 7.23 -16.55 42.87
CA TYR A 33 8.61 -16.12 42.78
C TYR A 33 9.18 -16.53 41.42
N TYR A 34 9.88 -15.62 40.77
CA TYR A 34 10.45 -15.86 39.43
C TYR A 34 11.73 -15.08 39.24
N ASP A 35 12.63 -15.55 38.34
CA ASP A 35 13.93 -14.92 38.06
C ASP A 35 13.85 -14.13 36.72
N LYS A 36 13.59 -14.81 35.60
CA LYS A 36 13.65 -14.19 34.26
C LYS A 36 12.32 -14.12 33.57
N VAL A 37 11.50 -15.13 33.71
CA VAL A 37 10.21 -15.23 33.00
C VAL A 37 9.08 -14.89 33.95
N LEU A 38 8.25 -13.92 33.56
CA LEU A 38 7.06 -13.53 34.30
C LEU A 38 6.00 -14.64 34.17
N PRO A 39 5.51 -15.24 35.28
CA PRO A 39 4.40 -16.19 35.23
C PRO A 39 3.12 -15.55 34.69
N ALA A 40 2.26 -16.34 34.05
CA ALA A 40 1.01 -15.84 33.49
C ALA A 40 0.08 -15.22 34.56
N GLU A 41 0.14 -15.75 35.78
CA GLU A 41 -0.61 -15.28 36.95
C GLU A 41 -0.12 -13.92 37.47
N CYS A 42 1.08 -13.50 37.05
CA CYS A 42 1.69 -12.21 37.40
C CYS A 42 1.56 -11.15 36.31
N LEU A 43 0.99 -11.50 35.15
CA LEU A 43 0.61 -10.51 34.12
C LEU A 43 -0.34 -9.51 34.78
N ASP A 44 -0.08 -8.23 34.66
CA ASP A 44 -0.90 -7.15 35.24
C ASP A 44 -0.92 -7.09 36.78
N LYS A 45 0.12 -7.62 37.46
CA LYS A 45 0.28 -7.51 38.92
C LYS A 45 1.53 -6.73 39.32
N ALA A 46 1.43 -6.05 40.45
CA ALA A 46 2.60 -5.37 41.04
C ALA A 46 3.71 -6.39 41.35
N THR A 47 4.92 -6.08 40.93
CA THR A 47 6.08 -6.94 41.14
C THR A 47 7.10 -6.29 42.09
N VAL A 48 7.72 -7.10 42.92
CA VAL A 48 8.72 -6.68 43.89
C VAL A 48 10.02 -7.41 43.60
N GLU A 49 11.09 -6.65 43.38
CA GLU A 49 12.44 -7.21 43.27
C GLU A 49 13.10 -7.25 44.63
N MET A 50 13.65 -8.42 44.97
CA MET A 50 14.33 -8.66 46.25
C MET A 50 15.79 -9.11 46.03
N ASN A 51 16.69 -8.72 46.93
CA ASN A 51 18.04 -9.26 46.94
C ASN A 51 18.05 -10.69 47.52
N LYS A 52 19.24 -11.31 47.53
CA LYS A 52 19.45 -12.66 48.09
C LYS A 52 19.12 -12.79 49.58
N LEU A 53 19.00 -11.69 50.30
CA LEU A 53 18.65 -11.62 51.72
C LEU A 53 17.14 -11.37 51.93
N GLY A 54 16.35 -11.35 50.86
CA GLY A 54 14.91 -11.11 50.93
C GLY A 54 14.50 -9.64 51.12
N VAL A 55 15.48 -8.71 51.05
CA VAL A 55 15.20 -7.28 51.17
C VAL A 55 14.70 -6.72 49.82
N VAL A 56 13.61 -5.98 49.86
CA VAL A 56 13.02 -5.32 48.69
C VAL A 56 13.96 -4.24 48.18
N ILE A 57 14.45 -4.40 46.97
CA ILE A 57 15.31 -3.42 46.27
C ILE A 57 14.47 -2.45 45.45
N ARG A 58 13.42 -2.97 44.78
CA ARG A 58 12.56 -2.20 43.92
C ARG A 58 11.13 -2.73 44.00
N LYS A 59 10.16 -1.84 44.08
CA LYS A 59 8.73 -2.15 43.95
C LYS A 59 8.26 -1.58 42.62
N ASN A 60 7.85 -2.46 41.72
CA ASN A 60 7.21 -2.07 40.47
C ASN A 60 5.69 -2.12 40.73
N GLU A 61 5.11 -0.97 41.05
CA GLU A 61 3.65 -0.83 41.07
C GLU A 61 3.19 -0.71 39.65
N ILE A 62 2.23 -1.54 39.25
CA ILE A 62 1.52 -1.30 37.99
C ILE A 62 0.64 -0.09 38.25
N ASP A 63 1.09 1.01 37.76
CA ASP A 63 0.24 2.19 37.66
C ASP A 63 -0.73 1.92 36.51
N HIS A 64 -1.93 1.43 36.84
CA HIS A 64 -3.02 1.22 35.88
C HIS A 64 -3.41 2.50 35.14
N ASN A 65 -2.92 3.66 35.61
CA ASN A 65 -3.05 4.94 34.95
C ASN A 65 -1.86 5.28 34.01
N LYS A 66 -0.82 4.47 33.96
CA LYS A 66 0.22 4.64 32.95
C LYS A 66 -0.24 3.99 31.64
N VAL A 67 -1.13 4.67 30.96
CA VAL A 67 -1.30 4.46 29.52
C VAL A 67 0.09 4.64 28.90
N ASP A 68 0.56 3.63 28.18
CA ASP A 68 1.82 3.73 27.43
C ASP A 68 1.77 5.01 26.59
N PRO A 69 2.67 5.97 26.78
CA PRO A 69 2.66 7.23 26.04
C PRO A 69 2.69 7.02 24.52
N ALA A 70 3.26 5.89 24.08
CA ALA A 70 3.27 5.51 22.67
C ALA A 70 1.86 5.02 22.21
N ALA A 71 1.17 4.25 23.04
CA ALA A 71 -0.18 3.80 22.77
C ALA A 71 -1.21 4.97 22.79
N GLU A 72 -1.06 5.89 23.74
CA GLU A 72 -1.88 7.11 23.78
C GLU A 72 -1.68 7.99 22.56
N LYS A 73 -0.41 8.20 22.15
CA LYS A 73 -0.08 8.95 20.95
C LYS A 73 -0.62 8.28 19.68
N ALA A 74 -0.53 6.95 19.58
CA ALA A 74 -1.07 6.19 18.46
C ALA A 74 -2.61 6.31 18.40
N LEU A 75 -3.29 6.17 19.53
CA LEU A 75 -4.74 6.32 19.61
C LEU A 75 -5.20 7.73 19.23
N LYS A 76 -4.44 8.75 19.66
CA LYS A 76 -4.72 10.14 19.30
C LYS A 76 -4.55 10.38 17.81
N ALA A 77 -3.46 9.88 17.23
CA ALA A 77 -3.23 9.96 15.79
C ALA A 77 -4.33 9.27 14.97
N GLN A 78 -4.77 8.08 15.41
CA GLN A 78 -5.89 7.38 14.76
C GLN A 78 -7.20 8.17 14.84
N LYS A 79 -7.50 8.78 15.98
CA LYS A 79 -8.71 9.62 16.12
C LYS A 79 -8.64 10.86 15.23
N GLU A 80 -7.49 11.53 15.17
CA GLU A 80 -7.28 12.69 14.29
C GLU A 80 -7.43 12.29 12.80
N GLU A 81 -6.88 11.16 12.40
CA GLU A 81 -7.02 10.63 11.05
C GLU A 81 -8.50 10.29 10.72
N GLU A 82 -9.20 9.67 11.65
CA GLU A 82 -10.63 9.36 11.49
C GLU A 82 -11.49 10.63 11.40
N GLU A 83 -11.22 11.62 12.23
CA GLU A 83 -11.90 12.93 12.14
C GLU A 83 -11.64 13.63 10.81
N LEU A 84 -10.41 13.61 10.32
CA LEU A 84 -10.07 14.17 9.02
C LEU A 84 -10.79 13.43 7.89
N ARG A 85 -10.84 12.12 7.96
CA ARG A 85 -11.57 11.29 6.99
C ARG A 85 -13.06 11.61 6.98
N LEU A 86 -13.68 11.71 8.15
CA LEU A 86 -15.11 12.06 8.27
C LEU A 86 -15.41 13.47 7.76
N LYS A 87 -14.56 14.45 8.05
CA LYS A 87 -14.70 15.81 7.52
C LYS A 87 -14.57 15.85 6.00
N GLU A 88 -13.64 15.09 5.45
CA GLU A 88 -13.46 14.99 3.99
C GLU A 88 -14.64 14.30 3.33
N GLU A 89 -15.20 13.26 3.94
CA GLU A 89 -16.41 12.60 3.45
C GLU A 89 -17.61 13.55 3.46
N GLN A 90 -17.85 14.26 4.57
CA GLN A 90 -18.92 15.26 4.68
C GLN A 90 -18.77 16.37 3.64
N ARG A 91 -17.53 16.82 3.40
CA ARG A 91 -17.25 17.83 2.38
C ARG A 91 -17.59 17.31 0.99
N ARG A 92 -17.19 16.06 0.65
CA ARG A 92 -17.56 15.43 -0.63
C ARG A 92 -19.06 15.30 -0.79
N ASP A 93 -19.76 14.85 0.23
CA ASP A 93 -21.22 14.71 0.24
C ASP A 93 -21.90 16.07 0.00
N THR A 94 -21.42 17.12 0.68
CA THR A 94 -21.93 18.48 0.49
C THR A 94 -21.71 18.98 -0.94
N VAL A 95 -20.51 18.76 -1.50
CA VAL A 95 -20.22 19.12 -2.89
C VAL A 95 -21.11 18.35 -3.86
N LEU A 96 -21.29 17.03 -3.63
CA LEU A 96 -22.12 16.18 -4.47
C LEU A 96 -23.59 16.69 -4.51
N LEU A 97 -24.17 16.93 -3.32
CA LEU A 97 -25.55 17.41 -3.19
C LEU A 97 -25.75 18.87 -3.66
N SER A 98 -24.71 19.68 -3.67
CA SER A 98 -24.76 21.04 -4.21
C SER A 98 -24.54 21.09 -5.71
N THR A 99 -23.85 20.09 -6.28
CA THR A 99 -23.55 20.01 -7.72
C THR A 99 -24.68 19.41 -8.50
N TYR A 100 -25.39 18.44 -7.93
CA TYR A 100 -26.46 17.71 -8.62
C TYR A 100 -27.77 17.78 -7.81
N THR A 101 -28.85 18.07 -8.52
CA THR A 101 -30.19 18.12 -7.93
C THR A 101 -30.95 16.81 -8.14
N SER A 102 -30.52 15.99 -9.11
CA SER A 102 -31.15 14.71 -9.45
C SER A 102 -30.13 13.68 -9.97
N GLU A 103 -30.52 12.41 -9.92
CA GLU A 103 -29.79 11.31 -10.53
C GLU A 103 -29.57 11.52 -12.04
N GLN A 104 -30.58 12.08 -12.71
CA GLN A 104 -30.49 12.36 -14.15
C GLN A 104 -29.38 13.37 -14.48
N GLU A 105 -29.16 14.35 -13.63
CA GLU A 105 -28.05 15.31 -13.82
C GLU A 105 -26.68 14.65 -13.74
N ILE A 106 -26.52 13.69 -12.84
CA ILE A 106 -25.27 12.90 -12.73
C ILE A 106 -25.05 12.10 -14.01
N GLU A 107 -26.11 11.47 -14.53
CA GLU A 107 -26.02 10.68 -15.77
C GLU A 107 -25.71 11.57 -16.98
N LEU A 108 -26.35 12.74 -17.11
CA LEU A 108 -26.03 13.71 -18.15
C LEU A 108 -24.60 14.23 -18.05
N ALA A 109 -24.11 14.45 -16.84
CA ALA A 109 -22.73 14.86 -16.62
C ALA A 109 -21.76 13.74 -17.00
N ARG A 110 -22.09 12.48 -16.67
CA ARG A 110 -21.33 11.29 -17.08
C ARG A 110 -21.22 11.22 -18.61
N GLU A 111 -22.34 11.29 -19.31
CA GLU A 111 -22.33 11.17 -20.76
C GLU A 111 -21.56 12.32 -21.42
N ARG A 112 -21.70 13.56 -20.94
CA ARG A 112 -20.90 14.70 -21.42
C ARG A 112 -19.40 14.51 -21.25
N ASN A 113 -18.96 13.83 -20.18
CA ASN A 113 -17.54 13.55 -19.94
C ASN A 113 -17.03 12.35 -20.74
N ILE A 114 -17.87 11.35 -21.00
CA ILE A 114 -17.50 10.11 -21.68
C ILE A 114 -17.55 10.27 -23.20
N HIS A 115 -18.52 11.02 -23.72
CA HIS A 115 -18.72 11.17 -25.17
C HIS A 115 -17.46 11.58 -25.94
N PRO A 116 -16.70 12.61 -25.56
CA PRO A 116 -15.48 12.97 -26.27
C PRO A 116 -14.41 11.87 -26.21
N ILE A 117 -14.36 11.10 -25.13
CA ILE A 117 -13.42 9.99 -25.00
C ILE A 117 -13.80 8.84 -25.92
N LYS A 118 -15.10 8.53 -26.04
CA LYS A 118 -15.61 7.55 -27.03
C LYS A 118 -15.21 7.93 -28.45
N LEU A 119 -15.37 9.22 -28.81
CA LEU A 119 -14.96 9.71 -30.12
C LEU A 119 -13.45 9.60 -30.35
N ASN A 120 -12.65 9.88 -29.32
CA ASN A 120 -11.20 9.70 -29.39
C ASN A 120 -10.82 8.23 -29.59
N ILE A 121 -11.45 7.30 -28.85
CA ILE A 121 -11.26 5.84 -29.03
C ILE A 121 -11.52 5.44 -30.49
N ILE A 122 -12.64 5.87 -31.07
CA ILE A 122 -12.98 5.58 -32.48
C ILE A 122 -11.88 6.13 -33.42
N GLY A 123 -11.35 7.32 -33.12
CA GLY A 123 -10.26 7.91 -33.89
C GLY A 123 -8.96 7.11 -33.80
N ILE A 124 -8.61 6.64 -32.59
CA ILE A 124 -7.41 5.81 -32.38
C ILE A 124 -7.59 4.46 -33.09
N GLU A 125 -8.74 3.81 -32.97
CA GLU A 125 -9.04 2.52 -33.61
C GLU A 125 -8.93 2.60 -35.15
N LYS A 126 -9.40 3.70 -35.75
CA LYS A 126 -9.23 3.92 -37.19
C LYS A 126 -7.75 4.07 -37.57
N ARG A 127 -6.99 4.88 -36.84
CA ARG A 127 -5.53 5.04 -37.06
C ARG A 127 -4.80 3.72 -36.89
N LEU A 128 -5.15 2.93 -35.87
CA LEU A 128 -4.58 1.62 -35.62
C LEU A 128 -4.87 0.66 -36.78
N GLY A 129 -6.10 0.64 -37.29
CA GLY A 129 -6.45 -0.18 -38.45
C GLY A 129 -5.65 0.17 -39.71
N ILE A 130 -5.43 1.47 -39.95
CA ILE A 130 -4.61 1.94 -41.09
C ILE A 130 -3.13 1.52 -40.87
N ALA A 131 -2.57 1.77 -39.70
CA ALA A 131 -1.20 1.41 -39.39
C ALA A 131 -0.96 -0.10 -39.48
N GLN A 132 -1.91 -0.92 -39.00
CA GLN A 132 -1.82 -2.37 -39.10
C GLN A 132 -1.84 -2.83 -40.57
N THR A 133 -2.74 -2.29 -41.39
CA THR A 133 -2.79 -2.59 -42.83
C THR A 133 -1.49 -2.23 -43.56
N GLN A 134 -0.90 -1.08 -43.17
CA GLN A 134 0.38 -0.65 -43.75
C GLN A 134 1.53 -1.60 -43.33
N LEU A 135 1.59 -2.00 -42.06
CA LEU A 135 2.55 -2.96 -41.56
C LEU A 135 2.43 -4.31 -42.28
N ASP A 136 1.21 -4.83 -42.40
CA ASP A 136 0.93 -6.09 -43.08
C ASP A 136 1.38 -6.03 -44.57
N ALA A 137 1.17 -4.91 -45.23
CA ALA A 137 1.61 -4.68 -46.60
C ALA A 137 3.13 -4.65 -46.75
N LEU A 138 3.84 -3.99 -45.82
CA LEU A 138 5.30 -3.96 -45.78
C LEU A 138 5.89 -5.35 -45.50
N GLN A 139 5.31 -6.10 -44.58
CA GLN A 139 5.74 -7.47 -44.29
C GLN A 139 5.59 -8.37 -45.51
N LYS A 140 4.45 -8.30 -46.19
CA LYS A 140 4.21 -9.04 -47.42
C LYS A 140 5.21 -8.67 -48.55
N GLN A 141 5.48 -7.36 -48.73
CA GLN A 141 6.49 -6.89 -49.68
C GLN A 141 7.88 -7.42 -49.35
N ALA A 142 8.24 -7.48 -48.05
CA ALA A 142 9.53 -8.03 -47.60
C ALA A 142 9.63 -9.52 -47.93
N GLU A 143 8.58 -10.28 -47.69
CA GLU A 143 8.55 -11.73 -48.07
C GLU A 143 8.69 -11.94 -49.59
N ASP A 144 8.00 -11.15 -50.38
CA ASP A 144 8.05 -11.24 -51.85
C ASP A 144 9.45 -10.85 -52.36
N ALA A 145 10.04 -9.77 -51.81
CA ALA A 145 11.40 -9.33 -52.14
C ALA A 145 12.47 -10.36 -51.73
N GLU A 146 12.30 -11.05 -50.61
CA GLU A 146 13.18 -12.10 -50.12
C GLU A 146 13.17 -13.32 -51.08
N LYS A 147 11.96 -13.76 -51.45
CA LYS A 147 11.80 -14.85 -52.45
C LYS A 147 12.39 -14.51 -53.82
N ALA A 148 12.32 -13.27 -54.22
CA ALA A 148 12.87 -12.78 -55.48
C ALA A 148 14.38 -12.46 -55.44
N GLY A 149 15.01 -12.49 -54.25
CA GLY A 149 16.41 -12.04 -54.11
C GLY A 149 16.62 -10.55 -54.43
N SER A 150 15.59 -9.74 -54.20
CA SER A 150 15.57 -8.33 -54.57
C SER A 150 16.53 -7.47 -53.69
N PRO A 151 17.28 -6.52 -54.26
CA PRO A 151 18.14 -5.60 -53.50
C PRO A 151 17.29 -4.64 -52.65
N THR A 152 16.00 -4.50 -52.89
CA THR A 152 15.10 -3.61 -52.13
C THR A 152 14.73 -4.15 -50.75
N LEU A 153 14.99 -5.42 -50.46
CA LEU A 153 14.66 -6.08 -49.18
C LEU A 153 15.17 -5.30 -47.98
N ALA A 154 16.42 -4.78 -48.03
CA ALA A 154 17.01 -4.05 -46.91
C ALA A 154 16.26 -2.74 -46.62
N ALA A 155 15.83 -2.02 -47.65
CA ALA A 155 15.04 -0.79 -47.51
C ALA A 155 13.68 -1.10 -46.89
N ILE A 156 12.97 -2.12 -47.39
CA ILE A 156 11.66 -2.53 -46.85
C ILE A 156 11.77 -2.95 -45.38
N LYS A 157 12.78 -3.71 -44.99
CA LYS A 157 13.04 -4.09 -43.60
C LYS A 157 13.28 -2.86 -42.69
N ASN A 158 13.91 -1.80 -43.20
CA ASN A 158 14.08 -0.57 -42.47
C ASN A 158 12.75 0.19 -42.25
N ASP A 159 11.80 0.05 -43.17
CA ASP A 159 10.46 0.68 -43.05
C ASP A 159 9.52 -0.09 -42.13
N ILE A 160 9.72 -1.39 -41.95
CA ILE A 160 8.92 -2.23 -41.05
C ILE A 160 9.08 -1.79 -39.59
N GLN A 161 10.30 -1.51 -39.10
CA GLN A 161 10.54 -1.13 -37.73
C GLN A 161 9.75 0.11 -37.24
N PRO A 162 9.72 1.23 -38.00
CA PRO A 162 8.89 2.38 -37.59
C PRO A 162 7.40 2.05 -37.66
N ALA A 163 6.93 1.25 -38.63
CA ALA A 163 5.53 0.85 -38.72
C ALA A 163 5.10 -0.05 -37.52
N GLU A 164 5.96 -0.97 -37.10
CA GLU A 164 5.69 -1.76 -35.87
C GLU A 164 5.61 -0.89 -34.63
N ARG A 165 6.53 0.10 -34.49
CA ARG A 165 6.50 1.06 -33.38
C ARG A 165 5.23 1.91 -33.38
N ASP A 166 4.74 2.31 -34.54
CA ASP A 166 3.52 3.09 -34.68
C ASP A 166 2.30 2.27 -34.22
N VAL A 167 2.16 1.02 -34.69
CA VAL A 167 1.12 0.08 -34.22
C VAL A 167 1.19 -0.12 -32.71
N LEU A 168 2.38 -0.32 -32.14
CA LEU A 168 2.56 -0.50 -30.69
C LEU A 168 2.15 0.75 -29.91
N ASN A 169 2.52 1.93 -30.39
CA ASN A 169 2.17 3.20 -29.74
C ASN A 169 0.66 3.43 -29.77
N LEU A 170 0.01 3.18 -30.90
CA LEU A 170 -1.45 3.33 -31.04
C LEU A 170 -2.21 2.35 -30.17
N ARG A 171 -1.74 1.11 -30.02
CA ARG A 171 -2.32 0.14 -29.07
C ARG A 171 -2.21 0.61 -27.62
N ARG A 172 -1.08 1.22 -27.24
CA ARG A 172 -0.89 1.78 -25.92
C ARG A 172 -1.83 2.96 -25.68
N GLU A 173 -1.87 3.90 -26.63
CA GLU A 173 -2.78 5.05 -26.59
C GLU A 173 -4.25 4.62 -26.45
N LEU A 174 -4.65 3.56 -27.16
CA LEU A 174 -5.98 2.99 -27.06
C LEU A 174 -6.27 2.44 -25.67
N ALA A 175 -5.35 1.63 -25.11
CA ALA A 175 -5.50 1.04 -23.78
C ALA A 175 -5.60 2.13 -22.70
N GLU A 176 -4.70 3.12 -22.72
CA GLU A 176 -4.70 4.24 -21.77
C GLU A 176 -6.01 5.07 -21.86
N THR A 177 -6.51 5.30 -23.08
CA THR A 177 -7.77 6.03 -23.29
C THR A 177 -8.97 5.23 -22.80
N GLN A 178 -9.00 3.93 -23.02
CA GLN A 178 -10.04 3.03 -22.51
C GLN A 178 -10.02 2.96 -20.98
N ASP A 179 -8.85 2.91 -20.36
CA ASP A 179 -8.74 2.90 -18.89
C ASP A 179 -9.15 4.24 -18.28
N ARG A 180 -8.84 5.36 -18.93
CA ARG A 180 -9.36 6.67 -18.57
C ARG A 180 -10.89 6.70 -18.62
N MET A 181 -11.52 6.14 -19.67
CA MET A 181 -12.97 6.05 -19.77
C MET A 181 -13.57 5.25 -18.62
N LYS A 182 -13.01 4.06 -18.33
CA LYS A 182 -13.46 3.21 -17.21
C LYS A 182 -13.34 3.93 -15.86
N SER A 183 -12.24 4.64 -15.63
CA SER A 183 -12.04 5.42 -14.40
C SER A 183 -13.11 6.49 -14.22
N ILE A 184 -13.46 7.21 -15.29
CA ILE A 184 -14.53 8.22 -15.26
C ILE A 184 -15.87 7.56 -15.00
N GLN A 185 -16.19 6.44 -15.66
CA GLN A 185 -17.43 5.69 -15.43
C GLN A 185 -17.55 5.27 -13.97
N SER A 186 -16.51 4.62 -13.42
CA SER A 186 -16.49 4.17 -12.02
C SER A 186 -16.70 5.32 -11.04
N ARG A 187 -16.13 6.50 -11.31
CA ARG A 187 -16.33 7.68 -10.47
C ARG A 187 -17.79 8.13 -10.50
N PHE A 188 -18.40 8.26 -11.67
CA PHE A 188 -19.80 8.67 -11.78
C PHE A 188 -20.77 7.63 -11.20
N ASP A 189 -20.47 6.34 -11.32
CA ASP A 189 -21.25 5.27 -10.70
C ASP A 189 -21.19 5.35 -9.17
N ALA A 190 -20.01 5.66 -8.61
CA ALA A 190 -19.85 5.88 -7.17
C ALA A 190 -20.59 7.16 -6.70
N ASP A 191 -20.46 8.26 -7.43
CA ASP A 191 -21.15 9.52 -7.15
C ASP A 191 -22.67 9.33 -7.17
N ARG A 192 -23.19 8.63 -8.19
CA ARG A 192 -24.62 8.30 -8.31
C ARG A 192 -25.10 7.46 -7.14
N LYS A 193 -24.37 6.40 -6.79
CA LYS A 193 -24.72 5.55 -5.65
C LYS A 193 -24.77 6.38 -4.35
N ARG A 194 -23.73 7.19 -4.10
CA ARG A 194 -23.66 8.04 -2.90
C ARG A 194 -24.78 9.07 -2.87
N PHE A 195 -25.09 9.69 -3.99
CA PHE A 195 -26.20 10.65 -4.11
C PHE A 195 -27.55 10.02 -3.70
N LEU A 196 -27.83 8.80 -4.18
CA LEU A 196 -29.05 8.08 -3.82
C LEU A 196 -29.12 7.75 -2.33
N GLU A 197 -27.98 7.32 -1.72
CA GLU A 197 -27.90 7.05 -0.29
C GLU A 197 -28.17 8.31 0.57
N LEU A 198 -27.66 9.47 0.14
CA LEU A 198 -27.85 10.73 0.82
C LEU A 198 -29.25 11.29 0.66
N SER A 199 -29.83 11.12 -0.52
CA SER A 199 -31.19 11.58 -0.84
C SER A 199 -32.27 10.76 -0.13
N ALA A 200 -32.03 9.46 0.10
CA ALA A 200 -32.95 8.59 0.86
C ALA A 200 -32.98 8.89 2.37
N LYS A 201 -32.01 9.65 2.89
CA LYS A 201 -31.92 10.03 4.31
C LYS A 201 -32.60 11.37 4.63
N LYS A 202 -33.07 12.10 3.62
CA LYS A 202 -33.83 13.34 3.75
C LYS A 202 -35.32 13.07 3.82
#